data_5041b7eca0583ca934ea6e28bc8c4a53
#
_entry.id   5041b7eca0583ca934ea6e28bc8c4a53
#
_cell.length_a   1.000
_cell.length_b   1.000
_cell.length_c   1.000
_cell.angle_alpha   90.00
_cell.angle_beta   90.00
_cell.angle_gamma   90.00
#
_symmetry.space_group_name_H-M   'P 1'
#
loop_
_entity.id
_entity.type
_entity.pdbx_description
1 polymer ?
#
loop_
_entity_poly.entity_id
_entity_poly.type
_entity_poly.pdbx_seq_one_letter_code
_entity_poly.pdbx_strand_id
1 'polypeptide(L)'
;KHGLISADSHAAFEPGTYTNRMSANKWGDLIPRVVQTKENGTVYDRWSIYGKVSDNDICNCPALMGEPFPTFPKRWEEVPKTAYDPLARLDAIDRDGIDAEVLFPNPPGGLFFEYADRDFELDVVRAYNDALSDWARASDRYLPLAIIAYLSEPRIVAREIERASSIGHRGINCQGEMPAGLPHLTDPY
;
A
#
# COMPACT_ATOMS: atom_id res chain seq x y z
N LYS A 1 -0.92 -25.59 -13.02
CA LYS A 1 -0.03 -26.14 -11.99
C LYS A 1 0.92 -25.01 -11.60
N HIS A 2 0.77 -24.47 -10.41
CA HIS A 2 1.68 -23.47 -9.88
C HIS A 2 2.85 -24.17 -9.22
N GLY A 3 4.08 -23.78 -9.52
CA GLY A 3 5.30 -24.33 -8.93
C GLY A 3 5.59 -23.63 -7.60
N LEU A 4 5.80 -22.29 -7.64
CA LEU A 4 6.12 -21.48 -6.49
C LEU A 4 5.27 -20.21 -6.47
N ILE A 5 4.63 -19.93 -5.33
CA ILE A 5 3.87 -18.70 -5.09
C ILE A 5 4.50 -17.95 -3.91
N SER A 6 4.89 -16.72 -4.13
CA SER A 6 5.26 -15.83 -3.02
C SER A 6 3.98 -15.34 -2.34
N ALA A 7 3.82 -15.70 -1.06
CA ALA A 7 2.60 -15.43 -0.30
C ALA A 7 2.68 -14.16 0.56
N ASP A 8 3.77 -13.40 0.47
CA ASP A 8 4.00 -12.17 1.25
C ASP A 8 4.90 -11.21 0.46
N SER A 9 4.38 -10.76 -0.67
CA SER A 9 5.03 -9.76 -1.52
C SER A 9 4.37 -8.40 -1.37
N HIS A 10 5.10 -7.34 -1.72
CA HIS A 10 4.64 -5.96 -1.61
C HIS A 10 4.96 -5.18 -2.88
N ALA A 11 4.03 -4.32 -3.32
CA ALA A 11 4.27 -3.33 -4.36
C ALA A 11 4.44 -1.95 -3.73
N ALA A 12 5.49 -1.22 -4.10
CA ALA A 12 5.66 0.18 -3.71
C ALA A 12 4.88 1.09 -4.68
N PHE A 13 4.46 2.24 -4.18
CA PHE A 13 3.79 3.25 -4.99
C PHE A 13 4.65 4.48 -5.19
N GLU A 14 4.60 5.03 -6.40
CA GLU A 14 5.27 6.28 -6.72
C GLU A 14 4.74 7.46 -5.89
N PRO A 15 5.58 8.48 -5.61
CA PRO A 15 5.21 9.62 -4.78
C PRO A 15 3.90 10.33 -5.15
N GLY A 16 3.54 10.33 -6.45
CA GLY A 16 2.32 10.95 -6.97
C GLY A 16 1.05 10.10 -6.90
N THR A 17 1.14 8.87 -6.43
CA THR A 17 0.03 7.89 -6.51
C THR A 17 -1.26 8.39 -5.88
N TYR A 18 -1.21 8.95 -4.67
CA TYR A 18 -2.39 9.43 -3.96
C TYR A 18 -2.83 10.83 -4.41
N THR A 19 -1.88 11.72 -4.67
CA THR A 19 -2.20 13.07 -5.15
C THR A 19 -2.90 13.08 -6.50
N ASN A 20 -2.67 12.05 -7.32
CA ASN A 20 -3.33 11.88 -8.63
C ASN A 20 -4.73 11.23 -8.52
N ARG A 21 -5.11 10.68 -7.35
CA ARG A 21 -6.36 9.93 -7.17
C ARG A 21 -7.31 10.54 -6.15
N MET A 22 -6.81 11.36 -5.23
CA MET A 22 -7.62 12.02 -4.20
C MET A 22 -7.93 13.46 -4.58
N SER A 23 -9.08 13.97 -4.09
CA SER A 23 -9.50 15.34 -4.36
C SER A 23 -8.65 16.36 -3.61
N ALA A 24 -7.84 17.14 -4.33
CA ALA A 24 -7.07 18.24 -3.76
C ALA A 24 -7.96 19.32 -3.12
N ASN A 25 -9.16 19.57 -3.68
CA ASN A 25 -10.11 20.52 -3.11
C ASN A 25 -10.67 20.08 -1.76
N LYS A 26 -10.80 18.76 -1.53
CA LYS A 26 -11.32 18.20 -0.27
C LYS A 26 -10.22 18.04 0.77
N TRP A 27 -9.05 17.57 0.37
CA TRP A 27 -8.03 17.08 1.30
C TRP A 27 -6.73 17.91 1.29
N GLY A 28 -6.42 18.61 0.20
CA GLY A 28 -5.23 19.47 0.12
C GLY A 28 -3.95 18.78 0.59
N ASP A 29 -3.31 19.39 1.58
CA ASP A 29 -2.06 18.90 2.17
C ASP A 29 -2.22 17.65 3.06
N LEU A 30 -3.44 17.21 3.34
CA LEU A 30 -3.71 15.98 4.08
C LEU A 30 -3.54 14.72 3.23
N ILE A 31 -3.57 14.85 1.88
CA ILE A 31 -3.36 13.73 0.96
C ILE A 31 -1.97 13.12 1.19
N PRO A 32 -1.86 11.77 1.22
CA PRO A 32 -0.57 11.11 1.31
C PRO A 32 0.39 11.58 0.20
N ARG A 33 1.53 12.11 0.59
CA ARG A 33 2.56 12.63 -0.31
C ARG A 33 3.95 12.44 0.27
N VAL A 34 4.94 12.41 -0.59
CA VAL A 34 6.34 12.36 -0.17
C VAL A 34 6.85 13.77 0.16
N VAL A 35 7.50 13.90 1.30
CA VAL A 35 8.17 15.11 1.77
C VAL A 35 9.61 14.81 2.14
N GLN A 36 10.48 15.82 2.05
CA GLN A 36 11.87 15.68 2.48
C GLN A 36 12.03 16.08 3.94
N THR A 37 12.73 15.24 4.69
CA THR A 37 13.17 15.51 6.05
C THR A 37 14.68 15.47 6.15
N LYS A 38 15.25 16.05 7.19
CA LYS A 38 16.69 16.03 7.44
C LYS A 38 16.98 15.63 8.87
N GLU A 39 17.71 14.53 9.04
CA GLU A 39 18.10 14.00 10.34
C GLU A 39 19.61 13.77 10.38
N ASN A 40 20.30 14.35 11.36
CA ASN A 40 21.74 14.22 11.54
C ASN A 40 22.56 14.49 10.25
N GLY A 41 22.11 15.46 9.45
CA GLY A 41 22.77 15.83 8.19
C GLY A 41 22.35 14.99 6.97
N THR A 42 21.65 13.88 7.17
CA THR A 42 21.15 13.01 6.09
C THR A 42 19.76 13.46 5.67
N VAL A 43 19.49 13.47 4.36
CA VAL A 43 18.17 13.78 3.79
C VAL A 43 17.42 12.48 3.54
N TYR A 44 16.15 12.46 3.93
CA TYR A 44 15.22 11.34 3.74
C TYR A 44 13.99 11.81 2.97
N ASP A 45 13.47 10.98 2.11
CA ASP A 45 12.12 11.10 1.59
C ASP A 45 11.20 10.28 2.49
N ARG A 46 10.12 10.90 2.96
CA ARG A 46 9.19 10.28 3.91
C ARG A 46 7.74 10.50 3.45
N TRP A 47 6.88 9.55 3.76
CA TRP A 47 5.45 9.77 3.56
C TRP A 47 4.90 10.73 4.61
N SER A 48 4.19 11.75 4.16
CA SER A 48 3.33 12.60 5.00
C SER A 48 1.89 12.20 4.74
N ILE A 49 1.15 11.83 5.80
CA ILE A 49 -0.23 11.34 5.72
C ILE A 49 -1.05 12.13 6.73
N TYR A 50 -2.13 12.75 6.29
CA TYR A 50 -3.00 13.56 7.13
C TYR A 50 -2.21 14.64 7.92
N GLY A 51 -1.20 15.22 7.29
CA GLY A 51 -0.31 16.22 7.88
C GLY A 51 0.76 15.70 8.84
N LYS A 52 0.84 14.38 9.08
CA LYS A 52 1.86 13.75 9.91
C LYS A 52 2.92 13.09 9.04
N VAL A 53 4.19 13.37 9.32
CA VAL A 53 5.31 12.74 8.65
C VAL A 53 5.60 11.39 9.33
N SER A 54 5.70 10.33 8.53
CA SER A 54 6.05 8.99 9.00
C SER A 54 7.52 8.91 9.39
N ASP A 55 7.83 8.15 10.42
CA ASP A 55 9.21 7.81 10.81
C ASP A 55 9.77 6.63 9.99
N ASN A 56 8.91 5.95 9.22
CA ASN A 56 9.33 4.82 8.37
C ASN A 56 10.08 5.31 7.13
N ASP A 57 10.94 4.44 6.60
CA ASP A 57 11.59 4.65 5.32
C ASP A 57 10.57 4.73 4.18
N ILE A 58 10.98 5.37 3.07
CA ILE A 58 10.11 5.62 1.93
C ILE A 58 9.51 4.34 1.32
N CYS A 59 10.23 3.24 1.44
CA CYS A 59 9.82 1.94 0.92
C CYS A 59 10.48 0.81 1.73
N ASN A 60 9.71 -0.22 2.07
CA ASN A 60 10.20 -1.42 2.77
C ASN A 60 10.60 -2.49 1.73
N CYS A 61 11.71 -2.27 1.02
CA CYS A 61 12.21 -3.21 0.01
C CYS A 61 13.71 -3.53 0.15
N PRO A 62 14.20 -3.97 1.32
CA PRO A 62 15.64 -4.16 1.56
C PRO A 62 16.25 -5.21 0.64
N ALA A 63 15.53 -6.28 0.34
CA ALA A 63 16.03 -7.37 -0.48
C ALA A 63 16.40 -6.97 -1.92
N LEU A 64 15.85 -5.87 -2.42
CA LEU A 64 16.07 -5.38 -3.78
C LEU A 64 17.18 -4.33 -3.87
N MET A 65 17.75 -3.90 -2.74
CA MET A 65 18.76 -2.84 -2.70
C MET A 65 20.14 -3.30 -3.17
N GLY A 66 20.42 -4.61 -3.21
CA GLY A 66 21.75 -5.13 -3.49
C GLY A 66 22.78 -4.88 -2.39
N GLU A 67 22.36 -4.35 -1.26
CA GLU A 67 23.16 -4.03 -0.09
C GLU A 67 22.91 -5.04 1.04
N PRO A 68 23.80 -5.17 2.04
CA PRO A 68 23.56 -6.05 3.18
C PRO A 68 22.25 -5.71 3.92
N PHE A 69 21.46 -6.73 4.20
CA PHE A 69 20.24 -6.59 5.00
C PHE A 69 20.56 -6.17 6.44
N PRO A 70 19.83 -5.25 7.06
CA PRO A 70 18.64 -4.55 6.57
C PRO A 70 18.95 -3.12 6.08
N THR A 71 19.27 -2.97 4.81
CA THR A 71 19.44 -1.64 4.21
C THR A 71 18.15 -1.22 3.49
N PHE A 72 17.63 -0.02 3.81
CA PHE A 72 16.43 0.54 3.23
C PHE A 72 16.77 1.82 2.43
N PRO A 73 16.02 2.12 1.35
CA PRO A 73 16.22 3.35 0.60
C PRO A 73 15.84 4.56 1.45
N LYS A 74 16.72 5.57 1.49
CA LYS A 74 16.45 6.85 2.18
C LYS A 74 15.73 7.84 1.28
N ARG A 75 15.96 7.74 -0.02
CA ARG A 75 15.40 8.61 -1.04
C ARG A 75 14.62 7.79 -2.06
N TRP A 76 13.58 8.39 -2.64
CA TRP A 76 12.81 7.72 -3.69
C TRP A 76 13.67 7.27 -4.87
N GLU A 77 14.65 8.06 -5.25
CA GLU A 77 15.57 7.74 -6.34
C GLU A 77 16.44 6.50 -6.11
N GLU A 78 16.57 6.06 -4.84
CA GLU A 78 17.28 4.83 -4.46
C GLU A 78 16.37 3.58 -4.50
N VAL A 79 15.04 3.76 -4.60
CA VAL A 79 14.08 2.66 -4.63
C VAL A 79 14.27 1.86 -5.92
N PRO A 80 14.55 0.55 -5.84
CA PRO A 80 14.70 -0.29 -7.02
C PRO A 80 13.45 -0.29 -7.89
N LYS A 81 13.63 -0.18 -9.20
CA LYS A 81 12.52 -0.14 -10.16
C LYS A 81 11.59 -1.35 -10.02
N THR A 82 12.13 -2.52 -9.70
CA THR A 82 11.38 -3.75 -9.44
C THR A 82 10.40 -3.65 -8.26
N ALA A 83 10.54 -2.66 -7.37
CA ALA A 83 9.62 -2.44 -6.27
C ALA A 83 8.32 -1.73 -6.70
N TYR A 84 8.37 -0.83 -7.69
CA TYR A 84 7.24 0.03 -8.08
C TYR A 84 6.80 -0.11 -9.54
N ASP A 85 7.60 -0.69 -10.43
CA ASP A 85 7.25 -0.94 -11.83
C ASP A 85 6.84 -2.40 -12.02
N PRO A 86 5.57 -2.68 -12.34
CA PRO A 86 5.09 -4.05 -12.47
C PRO A 86 5.75 -4.85 -13.59
N LEU A 87 6.22 -4.21 -14.67
CA LEU A 87 6.91 -4.90 -15.76
C LEU A 87 8.34 -5.28 -15.36
N ALA A 88 9.07 -4.36 -14.72
CA ALA A 88 10.39 -4.66 -14.17
C ALA A 88 10.31 -5.76 -13.08
N ARG A 89 9.19 -5.84 -12.34
CA ARG A 89 8.96 -6.89 -11.35
C ARG A 89 8.79 -8.26 -11.99
N LEU A 90 8.13 -8.38 -13.16
CA LEU A 90 8.00 -9.66 -13.86
C LEU A 90 9.36 -10.28 -14.18
N ASP A 91 10.32 -9.46 -14.64
CA ASP A 91 11.68 -9.95 -14.90
C ASP A 91 12.38 -10.46 -13.63
N ALA A 92 12.08 -9.87 -12.47
CA ALA A 92 12.65 -10.30 -11.19
C ALA A 92 12.06 -11.64 -10.74
N ILE A 93 10.74 -11.79 -10.75
CA ILE A 93 10.08 -13.04 -10.35
C ILE A 93 10.36 -14.20 -11.33
N ASP A 94 10.59 -13.90 -12.60
CA ASP A 94 11.04 -14.91 -13.57
C ASP A 94 12.42 -15.45 -13.22
N ARG A 95 13.36 -14.59 -12.86
CA ARG A 95 14.71 -14.99 -12.42
C ARG A 95 14.69 -15.81 -11.14
N ASP A 96 13.77 -15.52 -10.24
CA ASP A 96 13.61 -16.21 -8.96
C ASP A 96 12.77 -17.50 -9.07
N GLY A 97 12.21 -17.79 -10.26
CA GLY A 97 11.36 -18.96 -10.49
C GLY A 97 10.02 -18.91 -9.78
N ILE A 98 9.51 -17.70 -9.49
CA ILE A 98 8.22 -17.46 -8.84
C ILE A 98 7.13 -17.39 -9.90
N ASP A 99 6.07 -18.20 -9.78
CA ASP A 99 4.97 -18.22 -10.74
C ASP A 99 3.93 -17.12 -10.49
N ALA A 100 3.69 -16.77 -9.22
CA ALA A 100 2.73 -15.73 -8.83
C ALA A 100 3.09 -15.09 -7.49
N GLU A 101 2.59 -13.89 -7.24
CA GLU A 101 2.79 -13.14 -6.01
C GLU A 101 1.47 -12.66 -5.40
N VAL A 102 1.28 -12.90 -4.11
CA VAL A 102 0.22 -12.27 -3.32
C VAL A 102 0.75 -10.92 -2.84
N LEU A 103 0.07 -9.83 -3.23
CA LEU A 103 0.53 -8.46 -2.96
C LEU A 103 -0.19 -7.89 -1.74
N PHE A 104 0.56 -7.80 -0.65
CA PHE A 104 0.14 -7.14 0.60
C PHE A 104 0.39 -5.63 0.55
N PRO A 105 -0.31 -4.86 1.42
CA PRO A 105 -0.08 -3.42 1.52
C PRO A 105 1.36 -3.09 1.90
N ASN A 106 1.92 -2.07 1.23
CA ASN A 106 3.21 -1.45 1.56
C ASN A 106 2.97 0.01 2.02
N PRO A 107 3.81 0.60 2.86
CA PRO A 107 3.66 2.02 3.20
C PRO A 107 3.44 2.90 1.95
N PRO A 108 2.52 3.87 2.02
CA PRO A 108 1.76 4.31 3.20
C PRO A 108 0.44 3.55 3.42
N GLY A 109 0.21 2.37 2.84
CA GLY A 109 -1.03 1.62 2.93
C GLY A 109 -1.20 0.83 4.24
N GLY A 110 -2.46 0.61 4.65
CA GLY A 110 -2.87 -0.36 5.67
C GLY A 110 -3.30 0.21 7.01
N LEU A 111 -2.82 1.38 7.46
CA LEU A 111 -3.09 1.93 8.80
C LEU A 111 -3.80 3.30 8.77
N PHE A 112 -4.63 3.54 7.77
CA PHE A 112 -5.27 4.87 7.61
C PHE A 112 -6.32 5.18 8.68
N PHE A 113 -6.87 4.19 9.36
CA PHE A 113 -7.77 4.37 10.50
C PHE A 113 -7.12 5.09 11.70
N GLU A 114 -5.79 5.10 11.80
CA GLU A 114 -5.06 5.80 12.87
C GLU A 114 -5.29 7.32 12.85
N TYR A 115 -5.75 7.86 11.73
CA TYR A 115 -6.03 9.30 11.60
C TYR A 115 -7.44 9.70 12.10
N ALA A 116 -8.27 8.73 12.50
CA ALA A 116 -9.59 8.92 13.11
C ALA A 116 -10.57 9.79 12.31
N ASP A 117 -10.38 9.92 10.99
CA ASP A 117 -11.28 10.63 10.07
C ASP A 117 -11.85 9.61 9.07
N ARG A 118 -13.15 9.31 9.22
CA ARG A 118 -13.86 8.30 8.42
C ARG A 118 -13.85 8.59 6.93
N ASP A 119 -14.07 9.85 6.56
CA ASP A 119 -14.16 10.23 5.16
C ASP A 119 -12.78 10.21 4.50
N PHE A 120 -11.75 10.63 5.25
CA PHE A 120 -10.37 10.52 4.80
C PHE A 120 -9.96 9.07 4.61
N GLU A 121 -10.23 8.21 5.61
CA GLU A 121 -9.89 6.79 5.52
C GLU A 121 -10.54 6.14 4.29
N LEU A 122 -11.84 6.39 4.05
CA LEU A 122 -12.53 5.81 2.90
C LEU A 122 -11.95 6.28 1.56
N ASP A 123 -11.64 7.57 1.43
CA ASP A 123 -11.09 8.12 0.19
C ASP A 123 -9.65 7.62 -0.05
N VAL A 124 -8.82 7.51 0.98
CA VAL A 124 -7.46 7.00 0.82
C VAL A 124 -7.42 5.49 0.59
N VAL A 125 -8.30 4.72 1.21
CA VAL A 125 -8.49 3.28 0.94
C VAL A 125 -8.86 3.04 -0.52
N ARG A 126 -9.79 3.82 -1.06
CA ARG A 126 -10.15 3.74 -2.48
C ARG A 126 -8.99 4.08 -3.41
N ALA A 127 -8.25 5.14 -3.09
CA ALA A 127 -7.08 5.53 -3.87
C ALA A 127 -6.00 4.45 -3.86
N TYR A 128 -5.79 3.77 -2.72
CA TYR A 128 -4.89 2.63 -2.59
C TYR A 128 -5.37 1.45 -3.43
N ASN A 129 -6.63 1.03 -3.28
CA ASN A 129 -7.19 -0.12 -3.99
C ASN A 129 -7.15 0.10 -5.51
N ASP A 130 -7.46 1.30 -5.98
CA ASP A 130 -7.37 1.66 -7.40
C ASP A 130 -5.93 1.59 -7.90
N ALA A 131 -4.96 2.12 -7.13
CA ALA A 131 -3.56 2.11 -7.50
C ALA A 131 -3.00 0.69 -7.61
N LEU A 132 -3.31 -0.18 -6.63
CA LEU A 132 -2.84 -1.56 -6.65
C LEU A 132 -3.52 -2.38 -7.76
N SER A 133 -4.80 -2.11 -8.05
CA SER A 133 -5.49 -2.69 -9.19
C SER A 133 -4.82 -2.31 -10.52
N ASP A 134 -4.53 -1.00 -10.71
CA ASP A 134 -3.85 -0.52 -11.92
C ASP A 134 -2.46 -1.16 -12.07
N TRP A 135 -1.72 -1.28 -10.98
CA TRP A 135 -0.40 -1.91 -10.95
C TRP A 135 -0.47 -3.40 -11.32
N ALA A 136 -1.42 -4.12 -10.73
CA ALA A 136 -1.57 -5.56 -10.93
C ALA A 136 -2.12 -5.97 -12.32
N ARG A 137 -2.69 -5.03 -13.09
CA ARG A 137 -3.16 -5.29 -14.48
C ARG A 137 -2.05 -5.70 -15.44
N ALA A 138 -0.80 -5.46 -15.08
CA ALA A 138 0.33 -5.84 -15.92
C ALA A 138 0.46 -7.36 -16.12
N SER A 139 -0.06 -8.18 -15.17
CA SER A 139 -0.02 -9.63 -15.27
C SER A 139 -1.04 -10.30 -14.35
N ASP A 140 -1.60 -11.43 -14.78
CA ASP A 140 -2.46 -12.31 -13.98
C ASP A 140 -1.69 -13.09 -12.90
N ARG A 141 -0.37 -12.99 -12.88
CA ARG A 141 0.52 -13.51 -11.84
C ARG A 141 0.48 -12.66 -10.56
N TYR A 142 -0.05 -11.46 -10.61
CA TYR A 142 -0.24 -10.59 -9.45
C TYR A 142 -1.60 -10.82 -8.82
N LEU A 143 -1.61 -11.12 -7.53
CA LEU A 143 -2.79 -11.39 -6.73
C LEU A 143 -2.96 -10.25 -5.69
N PRO A 144 -3.53 -9.10 -6.10
CA PRO A 144 -3.61 -7.93 -5.22
C PRO A 144 -4.64 -8.14 -4.10
N LEU A 145 -4.27 -7.76 -2.88
CA LEU A 145 -5.16 -7.72 -1.73
C LEU A 145 -5.65 -6.29 -1.51
N ALA A 146 -6.97 -6.11 -1.41
CA ALA A 146 -7.56 -4.84 -1.06
C ALA A 146 -7.41 -4.56 0.45
N ILE A 147 -7.28 -3.28 0.81
CA ILE A 147 -7.45 -2.82 2.19
C ILE A 147 -8.90 -2.38 2.42
N ILE A 148 -9.32 -2.33 3.68
CA ILE A 148 -10.68 -1.94 4.08
C ILE A 148 -10.69 -0.69 4.95
N ALA A 149 -11.81 0.04 4.93
CA ALA A 149 -12.01 1.24 5.72
C ALA A 149 -12.67 0.88 7.07
N TYR A 150 -11.86 0.76 8.13
CA TYR A 150 -12.31 0.29 9.45
C TYR A 150 -13.27 1.25 10.17
N LEU A 151 -13.13 2.57 9.93
CA LEU A 151 -13.98 3.58 10.56
C LEU A 151 -15.35 3.72 9.87
N SER A 152 -15.52 3.10 8.71
CA SER A 152 -16.76 3.18 7.93
C SER A 152 -17.80 2.18 8.43
N GLU A 153 -19.08 2.49 8.16
CA GLU A 153 -20.18 1.57 8.46
C GLU A 153 -20.04 0.26 7.67
N PRO A 154 -20.44 -0.90 8.23
CA PRO A 154 -20.27 -2.21 7.59
C PRO A 154 -20.81 -2.27 6.15
N ARG A 155 -21.92 -1.59 5.86
CA ARG A 155 -22.51 -1.54 4.51
C ARG A 155 -21.60 -0.79 3.51
N ILE A 156 -20.87 0.22 3.98
CA ILE A 156 -19.92 0.98 3.15
C ILE A 156 -18.70 0.11 2.88
N VAL A 157 -18.21 -0.56 3.92
CA VAL A 157 -17.08 -1.50 3.80
C VAL A 157 -17.42 -2.63 2.82
N ALA A 158 -18.61 -3.25 2.95
CA ALA A 158 -19.06 -4.30 2.04
C ALA A 158 -19.09 -3.83 0.58
N ARG A 159 -19.63 -2.64 0.31
CA ARG A 159 -19.63 -2.06 -1.05
C ARG A 159 -18.24 -1.80 -1.59
N GLU A 160 -17.30 -1.36 -0.73
CA GLU A 160 -15.91 -1.16 -1.15
C GLU A 160 -15.22 -2.48 -1.46
N ILE A 161 -15.48 -3.54 -0.69
CA ILE A 161 -14.99 -4.90 -0.98
C ILE A 161 -15.54 -5.41 -2.31
N GLU A 162 -16.84 -5.24 -2.57
CA GLU A 162 -17.45 -5.61 -3.85
C GLU A 162 -16.83 -4.83 -5.01
N ARG A 163 -16.60 -3.51 -4.83
CA ARG A 163 -15.93 -2.68 -5.83
C ARG A 163 -14.50 -3.15 -6.07
N ALA A 164 -13.71 -3.38 -5.02
CA ALA A 164 -12.34 -3.86 -5.13
C ALA A 164 -12.27 -5.21 -5.87
N SER A 165 -13.17 -6.15 -5.55
CA SER A 165 -13.30 -7.40 -6.29
C SER A 165 -13.59 -7.17 -7.78
N SER A 166 -14.48 -6.24 -8.11
CA SER A 166 -14.86 -5.94 -9.50
C SER A 166 -13.72 -5.33 -10.33
N ILE A 167 -12.75 -4.67 -9.69
CA ILE A 167 -11.57 -4.09 -10.36
C ILE A 167 -10.34 -5.00 -10.33
N GLY A 168 -10.45 -6.22 -9.78
CA GLY A 168 -9.43 -7.26 -9.92
C GLY A 168 -8.73 -7.73 -8.65
N HIS A 169 -9.08 -7.20 -7.48
CA HIS A 169 -8.56 -7.72 -6.22
C HIS A 169 -9.00 -9.16 -5.98
N ARG A 170 -8.11 -9.97 -5.38
CA ARG A 170 -8.31 -11.42 -5.17
C ARG A 170 -8.62 -11.78 -3.72
N GLY A 171 -8.51 -10.81 -2.82
CA GLY A 171 -8.78 -10.95 -1.40
C GLY A 171 -8.71 -9.60 -0.71
N ILE A 172 -8.85 -9.62 0.61
CA ILE A 172 -8.71 -8.45 1.47
C ILE A 172 -7.59 -8.69 2.49
N ASN A 173 -6.89 -7.62 2.83
CA ASN A 173 -5.99 -7.60 3.97
C ASN A 173 -6.72 -6.95 5.14
N CYS A 174 -6.93 -7.71 6.22
CA CYS A 174 -7.52 -7.25 7.48
C CYS A 174 -6.48 -7.25 8.59
N GLN A 175 -6.56 -6.26 9.47
CA GLN A 175 -5.80 -6.29 10.72
C GLN A 175 -6.33 -7.43 11.61
N GLY A 176 -5.42 -8.13 12.30
CA GLY A 176 -5.80 -9.19 13.25
C GLY A 176 -6.48 -8.65 14.51
N GLU A 177 -6.16 -7.39 14.88
CA GLU A 177 -6.77 -6.68 15.99
C GLU A 177 -7.53 -5.46 15.47
N MET A 178 -8.73 -5.24 16.00
CA MET A 178 -9.52 -4.07 15.64
C MET A 178 -8.96 -2.79 16.29
N PRO A 179 -9.04 -1.64 15.59
CA PRO A 179 -8.71 -0.35 16.18
C PRO A 179 -9.47 -0.10 17.49
N ALA A 180 -8.83 0.61 18.43
CA ALA A 180 -9.44 0.95 19.71
C ALA A 180 -10.80 1.66 19.51
N GLY A 181 -11.82 1.17 20.19
CA GLY A 181 -13.19 1.70 20.13
C GLY A 181 -14.08 1.08 19.05
N LEU A 182 -13.56 0.18 18.23
CA LEU A 182 -14.36 -0.63 17.31
C LEU A 182 -14.68 -2.00 17.90
N PRO A 183 -15.84 -2.57 17.55
CA PRO A 183 -16.19 -3.94 17.96
C PRO A 183 -15.15 -4.95 17.46
N HIS A 184 -14.94 -6.03 18.22
CA HIS A 184 -14.09 -7.12 17.75
C HIS A 184 -14.72 -7.81 16.53
N LEU A 185 -13.89 -8.36 15.63
CA LEU A 185 -14.37 -9.04 14.41
C LEU A 185 -15.33 -10.20 14.69
N THR A 186 -15.29 -10.77 15.91
CA THR A 186 -16.15 -11.87 16.35
C THR A 186 -17.38 -11.41 17.12
N ASP A 187 -17.54 -10.10 17.35
CA ASP A 187 -18.71 -9.60 18.07
C ASP A 187 -19.96 -9.75 17.18
N PRO A 188 -21.09 -10.23 17.74
CA PRO A 188 -22.34 -10.27 17.00
C PRO A 188 -22.86 -8.85 16.76
N TYR A 189 -23.23 -8.55 15.54
CA TYR A 189 -23.87 -7.29 15.12
C TYR A 189 -25.40 -7.42 15.18
#